data_d4c9a3bfed75852c32f0663849236b46
#
_entry.id   d4c9a3bfed75852c32f0663849236b46
#
_cell.length_a   1.000
_cell.length_b   1.000
_cell.length_c   1.000
_cell.angle_alpha   90.00
_cell.angle_beta   90.00
_cell.angle_gamma   90.00
#
_symmetry.space_group_name_H-M   'P 1'
#
loop_
_entity.id
_entity.type
_entity.pdbx_description
1 polymer ?
#
loop_
_entity_poly.entity_id
_entity_poly.type
_entity_poly.pdbx_seq_one_letter_code
_entity_poly.pdbx_strand_id
1 'polypeptide(L)' 'MITREYVVARINGDYAILEDENKEQISIARALLPMEINEGTRLLFENFQYTIISL' A
#
# COMPACT_ATOMS: atom_id res chain seq x y z
N MET A 1 -19.10 3.82 -0.42
CA MET A 1 -17.69 4.05 -0.03
C MET A 1 -16.88 2.82 -0.40
N ILE A 2 -15.75 3.01 -1.06
CA ILE A 2 -14.92 1.90 -1.50
C ILE A 2 -13.74 1.76 -0.55
N THR A 3 -13.56 0.54 -0.05
CA THR A 3 -12.45 0.19 0.83
C THR A 3 -11.65 -0.91 0.16
N ARG A 4 -10.34 -0.77 0.10
CA ARG A 4 -9.47 -1.77 -0.50
C ARG A 4 -8.31 -2.08 0.41
N GLU A 5 -7.90 -3.34 0.41
CA GLU A 5 -6.72 -3.75 1.13
C GLU A 5 -5.60 -4.04 0.15
N TYR A 6 -4.40 -3.64 0.55
CA TYR A 6 -3.19 -3.87 -0.24
C TYR A 6 -2.10 -4.43 0.65
N VAL A 7 -1.18 -5.13 0.02
CA VAL A 7 0.06 -5.55 0.67
C VAL A 7 1.20 -4.90 -0.09
N VAL A 8 2.18 -4.38 0.63
CA VAL A 8 3.36 -3.83 0.01
C VAL A 8 4.18 -5.00 -0.53
N ALA A 9 4.19 -5.14 -1.85
CA ALA A 9 4.93 -6.24 -2.49
C ALA A 9 6.41 -5.93 -2.55
N ARG A 10 6.75 -4.66 -2.78
CA ARG A 10 8.14 -4.26 -2.90
C ARG A 10 8.25 -2.75 -2.84
N ILE A 11 9.41 -2.29 -2.43
CA ILE A 11 9.73 -0.85 -2.43
C ILE A 11 10.87 -0.65 -3.41
N ASN A 12 10.70 0.30 -4.32
CA ASN A 12 11.65 0.56 -5.36
C ASN A 12 11.90 2.07 -5.43
N GLY A 13 12.96 2.52 -4.74
CA GLY A 13 13.28 3.94 -4.71
C GLY A 13 12.16 4.74 -4.06
N ASP A 14 11.60 5.68 -4.80
CA ASP A 14 10.57 6.59 -4.30
C ASP A 14 9.16 6.02 -4.46
N TYR A 15 9.04 4.77 -4.93
CA TYR A 15 7.76 4.14 -5.18
C TYR A 15 7.63 2.85 -4.42
N ALA A 16 6.40 2.52 -4.07
CA ALA A 16 6.07 1.23 -3.50
C ALA A 16 5.10 0.52 -4.44
N ILE A 17 5.30 -0.78 -4.62
CA ILE A 17 4.40 -1.59 -5.42
C ILE A 17 3.43 -2.25 -4.46
N LEU A 18 2.16 -1.94 -4.63
CA LEU A 18 1.09 -2.48 -3.79
C LEU A 18 0.32 -3.53 -4.58
N GLU A 19 -0.03 -4.60 -3.91
CA GLU A 19 -0.75 -5.70 -4.54
C GLU A 19 -2.08 -5.87 -3.84
N ASP A 20 -3.15 -5.94 -4.62
CA ASP A 20 -4.49 -6.13 -4.06
C ASP A 20 -4.84 -7.62 -3.96
N GLU A 21 -6.06 -7.90 -3.50
CA GLU A 21 -6.51 -9.28 -3.29
C GLU A 21 -6.64 -10.07 -4.59
N ASN A 22 -6.74 -9.39 -5.72
CA ASN A 22 -6.79 -10.03 -7.04
C ASN A 22 -5.41 -10.19 -7.66
N LYS A 23 -4.34 -9.93 -6.90
CA LYS A 23 -2.96 -10.00 -7.36
C LYS A 23 -2.61 -8.95 -8.39
N GLU A 24 -3.41 -7.90 -8.49
CA GLU A 24 -3.09 -6.77 -9.34
C GLU A 24 -2.19 -5.80 -8.60
N GLN A 25 -1.22 -5.25 -9.30
CA GLN A 25 -0.23 -4.38 -8.69
C GLN A 25 -0.37 -2.96 -9.20
N ILE A 26 -0.16 -2.02 -8.29
CA ILE A 26 -0.11 -0.61 -8.63
C ILE A 26 1.16 -0.02 -8.02
N SER A 27 1.65 1.05 -8.64
CA SER A 27 2.84 1.75 -8.18
C SER A 27 2.41 3.08 -7.58
N ILE A 28 2.73 3.30 -6.31
CA ILE A 28 2.32 4.50 -5.58
C ILE A 28 3.56 5.19 -5.04
N ALA A 29 3.61 6.51 -5.16
CA ALA A 29 4.71 7.28 -4.59
C ALA A 29 4.73 7.10 -3.07
N ARG A 30 5.91 6.85 -2.51
CA ARG A 30 6.05 6.64 -1.08
C ARG A 30 5.61 7.84 -0.27
N ALA A 31 5.69 9.03 -0.86
CA ALA A 31 5.25 10.25 -0.19
C ALA A 31 3.76 10.24 0.15
N LEU A 32 2.98 9.39 -0.52
CA LEU A 32 1.55 9.26 -0.27
C LEU A 32 1.22 8.16 0.73
N LEU A 33 2.23 7.48 1.26
CA LEU A 33 2.06 6.32 2.12
C LEU A 33 2.66 6.59 3.49
N PRO A 34 2.23 5.84 4.53
CA PRO A 34 2.89 5.95 5.82
C PRO A 34 4.37 5.65 5.71
N MET A 35 5.18 6.31 6.54
CA MET A 35 6.63 6.17 6.46
C MET A 35 7.13 4.82 6.94
N GLU A 36 6.37 4.16 7.76
CA GLU A 36 6.81 2.93 8.43
C GLU A 36 6.67 1.67 7.58
N ILE A 37 6.22 1.81 6.34
CA ILE A 37 5.95 0.64 5.51
C ILE A 37 7.23 -0.12 5.16
N ASN A 38 7.06 -1.43 5.05
CA ASN A 38 8.09 -2.35 4.56
C ASN A 38 7.40 -3.39 3.70
N GLU A 39 8.18 -4.23 3.05
CA GLU A 39 7.61 -5.37 2.32
C GLU A 39 6.78 -6.21 3.28
N GLY A 40 5.59 -6.55 2.86
CA GLY A 40 4.67 -7.33 3.68
C GLY A 40 3.71 -6.49 4.52
N THR A 41 3.93 -5.18 4.61
CA THR A 41 3.00 -4.32 5.34
C THR A 41 1.65 -4.33 4.66
N ARG A 42 0.59 -4.46 5.46
CA ARG A 42 -0.77 -4.44 4.95
C ARG A 42 -1.37 -3.07 5.16
N LEU A 43 -2.01 -2.57 4.11
CA LEU A 43 -2.58 -1.23 4.10
C LEU A 43 -4.06 -1.29 3.78
N LEU A 44 -4.80 -0.38 4.38
CA LEU A 44 -6.20 -0.16 4.06
C LEU A 44 -6.33 1.15 3.33
N PHE A 45 -6.97 1.14 2.16
CA PHE A 45 -7.26 2.36 1.43
C PHE A 45 -8.73 2.70 1.60
N GLU A 46 -9.02 3.82 2.23
CA GLU A 46 -10.37 4.36 2.32
C GLU A 46 -10.26 5.87 2.51
N ASN A 47 -11.28 6.59 2.08
CA ASN A 47 -11.32 8.05 2.17
C ASN A 47 -10.07 8.68 1.56
N PHE A 48 -9.59 8.10 0.47
CA PHE A 48 -8.42 8.59 -0.27
C PHE A 48 -7.14 8.59 0.56
N GLN A 49 -7.07 7.74 1.57
CA GLN A 49 -5.91 7.63 2.45
C GLN A 49 -5.51 6.17 2.62
N TYR A 50 -4.21 5.96 2.82
CA TYR A 50 -3.67 4.64 3.12
C TYR A 50 -3.32 4.59 4.59
N THR A 51 -3.78 3.55 5.27
CA THR A 51 -3.54 3.34 6.70
C THR A 51 -2.94 1.96 6.91
N ILE A 52 -1.94 1.88 7.78
CA ILE A 52 -1.34 0.58 8.12
C ILE A 52 -2.30 -0.19 9.00
N ILE A 53 -2.61 -1.43 8.61
CA ILE A 53 -3.43 -2.33 9.44
C ILE A 53 -2.60 -3.46 10.01
N SER A 54 -1.43 -3.75 9.42
CA SER A 54 -0.54 -4.77 9.95
C SER A 54 0.85 -4.56 9.36
N LEU A 55 1.85 -4.56 10.22
CA LEU A 55 3.24 -4.42 9.80
C LEU A 55 3.91 -5.75 9.44
#